data_b167a36845cd897ccda454c6b2f732e0
#
_entry.id   b167a36845cd897ccda454c6b2f732e0
#
_cell.length_a   1.000
_cell.length_b   1.000
_cell.length_c   1.000
_cell.angle_alpha   90.00
_cell.angle_beta   90.00
_cell.angle_gamma   90.00
#
_symmetry.space_group_name_H-M   'P 1'
#
loop_
_entity.id
_entity.type
_entity.pdbx_description
1 polymer ?
#
loop_
_entity_poly.entity_id
_entity_poly.type
_entity_poly.pdbx_seq_one_letter_code
_entity_poly.pdbx_strand_id
1 'polypeptide(L)'
;MNVYINKKKTFQTFEGFGASGAWWAQEVGGWEHKDAESNLAVRDRISQLLYSKTEGIGLRTYRYNIGGGSKQSDNGKIDNPLRRTESFETADGRYDFDRDKNAVYMMEQAVRDGADEVVLFVNSPIERLTKNGKTHCDASRIFKDNISPKNYTSFAKYCLDVTEHFVKKGIPVKYLSPINEPIWLWLGGQEGCHYSPCSAGKVFKVFADEMSKRPLLNDVKLSGLESADVRWFNKSYTRNLLKYVNVRKRIDSIDVHSYFLNPVSIPCFSRVAYLKRYRKWLDKNYPNVDVKMSEWCHMQSGRNYGMDSALIMANIMYEDISVLNVTSWQHWVAVAEGDYCDGLIYINLADKSFETTKRYYATGNFSKYIPYGAKRIEAVADDEALKLLAFAKDNKTVLIVINDTDDEKTVTVPAINSEITVATTDKDNNLAERKTKNADIKIPAKSVNTIMF
;
A
#
# COMPACT_ATOMS: atom_id res chain seq x y z
N MET A 1 21.05 6.43 26.34
CA MET A 1 19.78 7.05 25.90
C MET A 1 18.63 6.26 26.48
N ASN A 2 17.79 6.88 27.30
CA ASN A 2 16.64 6.20 27.89
C ASN A 2 15.41 6.31 26.97
N VAL A 3 14.70 5.20 26.82
CA VAL A 3 13.42 5.17 26.11
C VAL A 3 12.27 5.14 27.12
N TYR A 4 11.39 6.12 27.04
CA TYR A 4 10.20 6.23 27.88
C TYR A 4 8.99 5.81 27.07
N ILE A 5 8.25 4.82 27.59
CA ILE A 5 7.02 4.31 26.95
C ILE A 5 5.83 4.55 27.86
N ASN A 6 4.83 5.23 27.33
CA ASN A 6 3.59 5.50 28.04
C ASN A 6 2.44 4.72 27.41
N LYS A 7 2.16 3.53 27.95
CA LYS A 7 1.07 2.65 27.48
C LYS A 7 -0.33 3.25 27.69
N LYS A 8 -0.49 4.26 28.57
CA LYS A 8 -1.78 4.94 28.80
C LYS A 8 -2.09 5.98 27.72
N LYS A 9 -1.09 6.50 27.04
CA LYS A 9 -1.28 7.45 25.95
C LYS A 9 -1.29 6.70 24.62
N THR A 10 -2.49 6.42 24.14
CA THR A 10 -2.74 5.64 22.93
C THR A 10 -3.15 6.53 21.76
N PHE A 11 -2.88 6.05 20.55
CA PHE A 11 -3.23 6.66 19.29
C PHE A 11 -4.09 5.68 18.46
N GLN A 12 -3.89 5.65 17.14
CA GLN A 12 -4.65 4.77 16.23
C GLN A 12 -4.45 3.28 16.55
N THR A 13 -5.44 2.48 16.19
CA THR A 13 -5.28 1.04 16.02
C THR A 13 -4.63 0.80 14.67
N PHE A 14 -3.56 0.02 14.63
CA PHE A 14 -2.82 -0.23 13.40
C PHE A 14 -3.27 -1.56 12.76
N GLU A 15 -3.57 -1.53 11.46
CA GLU A 15 -4.14 -2.66 10.73
C GLU A 15 -3.08 -3.48 9.98
N GLY A 16 -1.92 -2.90 9.72
CA GLY A 16 -0.81 -3.63 9.11
C GLY A 16 -0.22 -2.99 7.85
N PHE A 17 0.60 -3.77 7.19
CA PHE A 17 1.33 -3.39 5.98
C PHE A 17 0.89 -4.22 4.80
N GLY A 18 1.02 -3.65 3.61
CA GLY A 18 0.71 -4.32 2.37
C GLY A 18 1.56 -3.85 1.21
N ALA A 19 1.31 -4.43 0.04
CA ALA A 19 1.93 -3.98 -1.20
C ALA A 19 1.05 -4.26 -2.41
N SER A 20 1.29 -3.48 -3.48
CA SER A 20 0.58 -3.65 -4.74
C SER A 20 1.13 -4.82 -5.57
N GLY A 21 0.21 -5.63 -6.12
CA GLY A 21 0.46 -6.66 -7.13
C GLY A 21 0.50 -6.13 -8.57
N ALA A 22 0.14 -4.85 -8.77
CA ALA A 22 0.21 -4.24 -10.11
C ALA A 22 1.68 -3.94 -10.42
N TRP A 23 2.09 -4.24 -11.51
CA TRP A 23 1.76 -4.90 -12.76
C TRP A 23 2.49 -6.25 -12.85
N TRP A 24 3.45 -6.43 -11.94
CA TRP A 24 4.38 -7.55 -11.91
C TRP A 24 3.67 -8.91 -11.81
N ALA A 25 2.55 -8.94 -11.10
CA ALA A 25 1.84 -10.19 -10.83
C ALA A 25 1.37 -10.91 -12.11
N GLN A 26 0.98 -10.16 -13.15
CA GLN A 26 0.58 -10.75 -14.43
C GLN A 26 1.73 -11.43 -15.19
N GLU A 27 2.97 -11.03 -14.93
CA GLU A 27 4.18 -11.64 -15.49
C GLU A 27 4.67 -12.79 -14.60
N VAL A 28 4.97 -12.47 -13.33
CA VAL A 28 5.53 -13.43 -12.37
C VAL A 28 4.60 -14.61 -12.11
N GLY A 29 3.28 -14.42 -12.14
CA GLY A 29 2.31 -15.50 -11.97
C GLY A 29 2.44 -16.64 -12.99
N GLY A 30 3.10 -16.41 -14.11
CA GLY A 30 3.45 -17.43 -15.11
C GLY A 30 4.82 -18.11 -14.87
N TRP A 31 5.55 -17.79 -13.82
CA TRP A 31 6.91 -18.31 -13.58
C TRP A 31 6.89 -19.61 -12.74
N GLU A 32 6.76 -20.74 -13.44
CA GLU A 32 6.62 -22.07 -12.82
C GLU A 32 7.94 -22.81 -12.60
N HIS A 33 9.05 -22.31 -13.14
CA HIS A 33 10.37 -22.91 -12.93
C HIS A 33 10.79 -22.78 -11.46
N LYS A 34 11.59 -23.72 -10.99
CA LYS A 34 11.98 -23.81 -9.58
C LYS A 34 13.08 -22.81 -9.24
N ASP A 35 12.92 -22.17 -8.11
CA ASP A 35 13.98 -21.46 -7.41
C ASP A 35 15.00 -22.45 -6.84
N ALA A 36 16.28 -22.16 -7.05
CA ALA A 36 17.36 -23.09 -6.71
C ALA A 36 17.55 -23.29 -5.19
N GLU A 37 17.21 -22.27 -4.39
CA GLU A 37 17.39 -22.32 -2.95
C GLU A 37 16.21 -22.99 -2.23
N SER A 38 14.98 -22.62 -2.59
CA SER A 38 13.77 -23.06 -1.92
C SER A 38 13.13 -24.31 -2.52
N ASN A 39 13.49 -24.66 -3.76
CA ASN A 39 12.85 -25.70 -4.56
C ASN A 39 11.34 -25.45 -4.84
N LEU A 40 10.82 -24.25 -4.52
CA LEU A 40 9.48 -23.82 -4.90
C LEU A 40 9.49 -23.25 -6.32
N ALA A 41 8.31 -23.11 -6.95
CA ALA A 41 8.23 -22.27 -8.13
C ALA A 41 8.61 -20.83 -7.78
N VAL A 42 9.33 -20.13 -8.66
CA VAL A 42 9.80 -18.74 -8.37
C VAL A 42 8.65 -17.83 -7.99
N ARG A 43 7.49 -17.94 -8.67
CA ARG A 43 6.28 -17.19 -8.31
C ARG A 43 5.81 -17.43 -6.88
N ASP A 44 5.87 -18.70 -6.42
CA ASP A 44 5.46 -19.08 -5.06
C ASP A 44 6.49 -18.61 -4.03
N ARG A 45 7.79 -18.69 -4.36
CA ARG A 45 8.85 -18.17 -3.48
C ARG A 45 8.73 -16.66 -3.28
N ILE A 46 8.47 -15.90 -4.34
CA ILE A 46 8.25 -14.45 -4.24
C ILE A 46 7.03 -14.14 -3.35
N SER A 47 5.93 -14.87 -3.54
CA SER A 47 4.74 -14.71 -2.69
C SER A 47 5.04 -15.04 -1.22
N GLN A 48 5.72 -16.15 -0.96
CA GLN A 48 6.14 -16.57 0.39
C GLN A 48 7.02 -15.52 1.06
N LEU A 49 8.01 -14.96 0.34
CA LEU A 49 8.87 -13.88 0.86
C LEU A 49 8.06 -12.65 1.27
N LEU A 50 7.03 -12.30 0.53
CA LEU A 50 6.22 -11.12 0.82
C LEU A 50 5.22 -11.36 1.97
N TYR A 51 4.50 -12.50 1.97
CA TYR A 51 3.30 -12.67 2.81
C TYR A 51 3.48 -13.64 3.98
N SER A 52 4.42 -14.60 3.91
CA SER A 52 4.65 -15.52 5.03
C SER A 52 5.27 -14.80 6.23
N LYS A 53 4.72 -15.04 7.42
CA LYS A 53 5.26 -14.52 8.69
C LYS A 53 6.50 -15.27 9.17
N THR A 54 6.69 -16.50 8.73
CA THR A 54 7.86 -17.33 9.09
C THR A 54 8.96 -17.17 8.08
N GLU A 55 8.67 -17.34 6.80
CA GLU A 55 9.63 -17.39 5.70
C GLU A 55 9.85 -16.06 4.99
N GLY A 56 9.08 -15.04 5.34
CA GLY A 56 9.09 -13.74 4.70
C GLY A 56 8.92 -12.57 5.67
N ILE A 57 8.46 -11.45 5.13
CA ILE A 57 8.25 -10.20 5.87
C ILE A 57 6.82 -10.03 6.40
N GLY A 58 5.91 -10.97 6.12
CA GLY A 58 4.58 -11.03 6.73
C GLY A 58 3.67 -9.85 6.35
N LEU A 59 3.68 -9.41 5.09
CA LEU A 59 2.69 -8.44 4.62
C LEU A 59 1.29 -9.03 4.80
N ARG A 60 0.36 -8.18 5.23
CA ARG A 60 -1.01 -8.59 5.52
C ARG A 60 -1.96 -8.34 4.37
N THR A 61 -1.74 -7.24 3.62
CA THR A 61 -2.66 -6.75 2.59
C THR A 61 -2.07 -6.96 1.21
N TYR A 62 -2.82 -7.63 0.33
CA TYR A 62 -2.54 -7.69 -1.10
C TYR A 62 -3.43 -6.70 -1.85
N ARG A 63 -2.84 -5.83 -2.67
CA ARG A 63 -3.58 -4.87 -3.50
C ARG A 63 -3.64 -5.38 -4.94
N TYR A 64 -4.84 -5.79 -5.38
CA TYR A 64 -5.12 -6.31 -6.73
C TYR A 64 -5.71 -5.23 -7.62
N ASN A 65 -5.15 -5.06 -8.83
CA ASN A 65 -5.66 -4.12 -9.83
C ASN A 65 -6.74 -4.76 -10.71
N ILE A 66 -7.99 -4.30 -10.58
CA ILE A 66 -9.04 -4.64 -11.56
C ILE A 66 -8.76 -3.85 -12.84
N GLY A 67 -8.38 -4.52 -13.91
CA GLY A 67 -7.95 -3.90 -15.15
C GLY A 67 -9.08 -3.29 -15.98
N GLY A 68 -8.74 -2.24 -16.70
CA GLY A 68 -9.62 -1.56 -17.66
C GLY A 68 -9.64 -2.16 -19.06
N GLY A 69 -8.72 -3.10 -19.38
CA GLY A 69 -8.68 -3.81 -20.65
C GLY A 69 -7.67 -3.30 -21.66
N SER A 70 -6.68 -2.51 -21.24
CA SER A 70 -5.64 -2.00 -22.15
C SER A 70 -4.83 -3.11 -22.85
N LYS A 71 -4.81 -4.34 -22.30
CA LYS A 71 -4.11 -5.48 -22.91
C LYS A 71 -4.87 -6.06 -24.12
N GLN A 72 -6.20 -5.96 -24.10
CA GLN A 72 -7.05 -6.45 -25.18
C GLN A 72 -7.31 -5.42 -26.28
N SER A 73 -6.96 -4.15 -26.05
CA SER A 73 -7.29 -3.05 -26.93
C SER A 73 -6.09 -2.54 -27.69
N ASP A 74 -6.26 -2.27 -29.00
CA ASP A 74 -5.30 -1.53 -29.81
C ASP A 74 -5.48 0.00 -29.70
N ASN A 75 -6.59 0.44 -29.09
CA ASN A 75 -6.98 1.83 -28.98
C ASN A 75 -6.41 2.43 -27.68
N GLY A 76 -5.46 3.33 -27.76
CA GLY A 76 -4.80 3.89 -26.56
C GLY A 76 -3.64 3.04 -26.07
N LYS A 77 -2.72 2.79 -26.98
CA LYS A 77 -1.53 1.99 -26.74
C LYS A 77 -0.68 2.53 -25.58
N ILE A 78 -0.57 1.72 -24.53
CA ILE A 78 0.41 1.92 -23.47
C ILE A 78 1.71 1.25 -23.91
N ASP A 79 2.81 2.02 -23.96
CA ASP A 79 4.07 1.53 -24.56
C ASP A 79 4.66 0.34 -23.80
N ASN A 80 4.73 0.41 -22.48
CA ASN A 80 5.20 -0.71 -21.68
C ASN A 80 4.11 -1.80 -21.59
N PRO A 81 4.32 -3.00 -22.19
CA PRO A 81 3.32 -4.07 -22.18
C PRO A 81 3.02 -4.61 -20.79
N LEU A 82 3.95 -4.54 -19.83
CA LEU A 82 3.72 -4.97 -18.45
C LEU A 82 2.75 -4.06 -17.70
N ARG A 83 2.56 -2.80 -18.16
CA ARG A 83 1.59 -1.86 -17.59
C ARG A 83 0.22 -1.94 -18.22
N ARG A 84 0.01 -2.85 -19.19
CA ARG A 84 -1.30 -3.15 -19.77
C ARG A 84 -1.98 -4.21 -18.93
N THR A 85 -3.26 -4.01 -18.63
CA THR A 85 -4.05 -4.93 -17.81
C THR A 85 -5.20 -5.54 -18.58
N GLU A 86 -5.64 -6.73 -18.19
CA GLU A 86 -6.79 -7.39 -18.76
C GLU A 86 -8.09 -6.91 -18.08
N SER A 87 -9.17 -6.81 -18.86
CA SER A 87 -10.54 -6.69 -18.35
C SER A 87 -11.20 -8.06 -18.33
N PHE A 88 -11.95 -8.36 -17.28
CA PHE A 88 -12.79 -9.57 -17.25
C PHE A 88 -14.01 -9.48 -18.15
N GLU A 89 -14.42 -8.27 -18.59
CA GLU A 89 -15.52 -8.12 -19.53
C GLU A 89 -15.05 -8.38 -20.97
N THR A 90 -15.78 -9.21 -21.68
CA THR A 90 -15.57 -9.51 -23.10
C THR A 90 -16.26 -8.46 -23.98
N ALA A 91 -15.91 -8.45 -25.28
CA ALA A 91 -16.46 -7.47 -26.24
C ALA A 91 -17.99 -7.55 -26.39
N ASP A 92 -18.59 -8.70 -26.10
CA ASP A 92 -20.04 -8.91 -26.13
C ASP A 92 -20.73 -8.65 -24.77
N GLY A 93 -19.99 -8.11 -23.81
CA GLY A 93 -20.50 -7.70 -22.48
C GLY A 93 -20.70 -8.86 -21.49
N ARG A 94 -20.24 -10.07 -21.83
CA ARG A 94 -20.16 -11.19 -20.87
C ARG A 94 -18.89 -11.09 -20.04
N TYR A 95 -18.76 -11.95 -19.02
CA TYR A 95 -17.54 -12.07 -18.22
C TYR A 95 -16.79 -13.35 -18.56
N ASP A 96 -15.47 -13.23 -18.67
CA ASP A 96 -14.51 -14.30 -18.78
C ASP A 96 -13.53 -14.17 -17.61
N PHE A 97 -13.76 -14.93 -16.56
CA PHE A 97 -12.93 -14.92 -15.35
C PHE A 97 -11.66 -15.77 -15.44
N ASP A 98 -11.41 -16.41 -16.59
CA ASP A 98 -10.12 -17.04 -16.89
C ASP A 98 -9.07 -16.06 -17.42
N ARG A 99 -9.47 -14.81 -17.66
CA ARG A 99 -8.56 -13.71 -17.97
C ARG A 99 -7.79 -13.29 -16.73
N ASP A 100 -6.66 -12.58 -16.97
CA ASP A 100 -5.74 -12.13 -15.93
C ASP A 100 -5.29 -13.24 -14.96
N LYS A 101 -5.28 -14.49 -15.45
CA LYS A 101 -5.04 -15.69 -14.65
C LYS A 101 -3.77 -15.66 -13.81
N ASN A 102 -2.70 -15.01 -14.32
CA ASN A 102 -1.42 -14.93 -13.63
C ASN A 102 -1.50 -13.97 -12.42
N ALA A 103 -2.11 -12.79 -12.59
CA ALA A 103 -2.28 -11.86 -11.47
C ALA A 103 -3.28 -12.41 -10.43
N VAL A 104 -4.33 -13.07 -10.88
CA VAL A 104 -5.28 -13.79 -10.01
C VAL A 104 -4.55 -14.89 -9.23
N TYR A 105 -3.69 -15.68 -9.90
CA TYR A 105 -2.87 -16.70 -9.23
C TYR A 105 -2.03 -16.10 -8.11
N MET A 106 -1.34 -14.96 -8.36
CA MET A 106 -0.50 -14.31 -7.34
C MET A 106 -1.32 -13.80 -6.17
N MET A 107 -2.53 -13.27 -6.40
CA MET A 107 -3.45 -12.88 -5.32
C MET A 107 -3.87 -14.09 -4.48
N GLU A 108 -4.27 -15.20 -5.11
CA GLU A 108 -4.65 -16.43 -4.42
C GLU A 108 -3.46 -17.03 -3.64
N GLN A 109 -2.26 -17.00 -4.23
CA GLN A 109 -1.06 -17.49 -3.57
C GLN A 109 -0.68 -16.62 -2.37
N ALA A 110 -0.77 -15.28 -2.49
CA ALA A 110 -0.56 -14.36 -1.37
C ALA A 110 -1.49 -14.68 -0.19
N VAL A 111 -2.76 -14.99 -0.46
CA VAL A 111 -3.72 -15.40 0.57
C VAL A 111 -3.31 -16.73 1.22
N ARG A 112 -2.88 -17.72 0.43
CA ARG A 112 -2.36 -18.99 0.97
C ARG A 112 -1.12 -18.82 1.84
N ASP A 113 -0.27 -17.87 1.50
CA ASP A 113 0.99 -17.59 2.22
C ASP A 113 0.80 -16.70 3.46
N GLY A 114 -0.38 -16.08 3.65
CA GLY A 114 -0.68 -15.36 4.88
C GLY A 114 -1.27 -13.95 4.74
N ALA A 115 -1.52 -13.48 3.51
CA ALA A 115 -2.32 -12.26 3.32
C ALA A 115 -3.77 -12.54 3.74
N ASP A 116 -4.25 -11.86 4.76
CA ASP A 116 -5.59 -12.02 5.29
C ASP A 116 -6.54 -10.87 4.91
N GLU A 117 -6.08 -10.01 4.03
CA GLU A 117 -6.82 -8.87 3.49
C GLU A 117 -6.46 -8.60 2.02
N VAL A 118 -7.49 -8.48 1.18
CA VAL A 118 -7.34 -8.06 -0.21
C VAL A 118 -8.05 -6.74 -0.44
N VAL A 119 -7.33 -5.79 -1.07
CA VAL A 119 -7.87 -4.55 -1.60
C VAL A 119 -7.98 -4.69 -3.12
N LEU A 120 -9.17 -4.51 -3.65
CA LEU A 120 -9.38 -4.39 -5.09
C LEU A 120 -9.34 -2.90 -5.45
N PHE A 121 -8.43 -2.48 -6.32
CA PHE A 121 -8.37 -1.08 -6.76
C PHE A 121 -8.46 -0.96 -8.28
N VAL A 122 -8.87 0.20 -8.76
CA VAL A 122 -9.18 0.45 -10.17
C VAL A 122 -8.44 1.68 -10.66
N ASN A 123 -7.55 1.51 -11.64
CA ASN A 123 -6.86 2.63 -12.30
C ASN A 123 -7.77 3.34 -13.30
N SER A 124 -8.54 2.60 -14.09
CA SER A 124 -9.44 3.15 -15.11
C SER A 124 -10.72 2.33 -15.23
N PRO A 125 -11.85 2.97 -15.54
CA PRO A 125 -13.00 2.24 -16.07
C PRO A 125 -12.60 1.47 -17.33
N ILE A 126 -13.34 0.40 -17.63
CA ILE A 126 -13.17 -0.30 -18.90
C ILE A 126 -13.37 0.65 -20.09
N GLU A 127 -12.63 0.39 -21.16
CA GLU A 127 -12.47 1.27 -22.31
C GLU A 127 -13.79 1.81 -22.88
N ARG A 128 -14.79 0.92 -23.09
CA ARG A 128 -16.10 1.32 -23.66
C ARG A 128 -16.90 2.31 -22.81
N LEU A 129 -16.55 2.47 -21.53
CA LEU A 129 -17.24 3.39 -20.61
C LEU A 129 -16.57 4.76 -20.55
N THR A 130 -15.36 4.90 -21.08
CA THR A 130 -14.64 6.16 -21.12
C THR A 130 -15.12 7.07 -22.25
N LYS A 131 -14.87 8.37 -22.13
CA LYS A 131 -15.32 9.35 -23.14
C LYS A 131 -14.46 9.36 -24.39
N ASN A 132 -13.17 9.04 -24.25
CA ASN A 132 -12.23 8.99 -25.37
C ASN A 132 -12.04 7.57 -25.92
N GLY A 133 -12.72 6.56 -25.38
CA GLY A 133 -12.59 5.17 -25.80
C GLY A 133 -11.22 4.57 -25.48
N LYS A 134 -10.56 5.04 -24.42
CA LYS A 134 -9.24 4.55 -23.97
C LYS A 134 -9.23 4.35 -22.46
N THR A 135 -8.38 3.45 -21.99
CA THR A 135 -8.19 3.23 -20.55
C THR A 135 -7.28 4.27 -19.87
N HIS A 136 -6.89 5.29 -20.59
CA HIS A 136 -6.17 6.47 -20.09
C HIS A 136 -6.75 7.75 -20.72
N CYS A 137 -6.42 8.89 -20.15
CA CYS A 137 -6.75 10.17 -20.75
C CYS A 137 -5.79 10.51 -21.89
N ASP A 138 -6.13 11.51 -22.70
CA ASP A 138 -5.30 12.09 -23.74
C ASP A 138 -5.48 13.62 -23.77
N ALA A 139 -4.87 14.30 -24.73
CA ALA A 139 -4.94 15.75 -24.86
C ALA A 139 -6.37 16.30 -24.91
N SER A 140 -7.36 15.51 -25.36
CA SER A 140 -8.79 15.90 -25.37
C SER A 140 -9.44 15.90 -23.98
N ARG A 141 -8.78 15.25 -23.00
CA ARG A 141 -9.29 15.06 -21.63
C ARG A 141 -8.48 15.82 -20.57
N ILE A 142 -7.56 16.69 -20.94
CA ILE A 142 -6.80 17.51 -19.99
C ILE A 142 -7.78 18.26 -19.07
N PHE A 143 -7.63 18.04 -17.74
CA PHE A 143 -8.52 18.57 -16.69
C PHE A 143 -10.02 18.27 -16.87
N LYS A 144 -10.37 17.24 -17.63
CA LYS A 144 -11.75 16.84 -17.88
C LYS A 144 -11.98 15.39 -17.51
N ASP A 145 -13.09 15.12 -16.84
CA ASP A 145 -13.50 13.75 -16.51
C ASP A 145 -13.54 12.86 -17.76
N ASN A 146 -12.87 11.71 -17.72
CA ASN A 146 -12.86 10.77 -18.83
C ASN A 146 -14.01 9.75 -18.80
N ILE A 147 -14.90 9.83 -17.84
CA ILE A 147 -16.14 9.04 -17.80
C ILE A 147 -17.37 9.94 -17.78
N SER A 148 -18.47 9.49 -18.40
CA SER A 148 -19.74 10.21 -18.40
C SER A 148 -20.62 9.77 -17.23
N PRO A 149 -21.42 10.67 -16.60
CA PRO A 149 -22.37 10.29 -15.55
C PRO A 149 -23.32 9.16 -15.93
N LYS A 150 -23.72 9.05 -17.21
CA LYS A 150 -24.56 7.94 -17.71
C LYS A 150 -23.89 6.57 -17.57
N ASN A 151 -22.56 6.51 -17.48
CA ASN A 151 -21.78 5.27 -17.39
C ASN A 151 -21.37 4.89 -15.95
N TYR A 152 -21.67 5.73 -14.94
CA TYR A 152 -21.27 5.45 -13.56
C TYR A 152 -21.86 4.14 -13.01
N THR A 153 -23.13 3.86 -13.32
CA THR A 153 -23.78 2.61 -12.90
C THR A 153 -23.19 1.39 -13.59
N SER A 154 -22.86 1.48 -14.88
CA SER A 154 -22.22 0.37 -15.61
C SER A 154 -20.80 0.12 -15.09
N PHE A 155 -20.07 1.18 -14.76
CA PHE A 155 -18.75 1.08 -14.13
C PHE A 155 -18.83 0.41 -12.75
N ALA A 156 -19.76 0.86 -11.91
CA ALA A 156 -19.97 0.23 -10.60
C ALA A 156 -20.34 -1.25 -10.74
N LYS A 157 -21.27 -1.61 -11.64
CA LYS A 157 -21.66 -2.99 -11.87
C LYS A 157 -20.47 -3.86 -12.25
N TYR A 158 -19.64 -3.44 -13.20
CA TYR A 158 -18.44 -4.18 -13.60
C TYR A 158 -17.54 -4.48 -12.39
N CYS A 159 -17.14 -3.46 -11.63
CA CYS A 159 -16.27 -3.66 -10.49
C CYS A 159 -16.90 -4.53 -9.40
N LEU A 160 -18.20 -4.37 -9.16
CA LEU A 160 -18.92 -5.15 -8.15
C LEU A 160 -19.15 -6.59 -8.57
N ASP A 161 -19.36 -6.88 -9.86
CA ASP A 161 -19.45 -8.26 -10.38
C ASP A 161 -18.12 -9.00 -10.22
N VAL A 162 -16.99 -8.32 -10.51
CA VAL A 162 -15.64 -8.86 -10.26
C VAL A 162 -15.42 -9.07 -8.75
N THR A 163 -15.83 -8.10 -7.92
CA THR A 163 -15.72 -8.23 -6.46
C THR A 163 -16.50 -9.42 -5.93
N GLU A 164 -17.75 -9.60 -6.37
CA GLU A 164 -18.57 -10.75 -5.98
C GLU A 164 -17.96 -12.09 -6.44
N HIS A 165 -17.35 -12.12 -7.63
CA HIS A 165 -16.66 -13.30 -8.12
C HIS A 165 -15.55 -13.72 -7.15
N PHE A 166 -14.68 -12.79 -6.74
CA PHE A 166 -13.58 -13.09 -5.81
C PHE A 166 -14.08 -13.45 -4.41
N VAL A 167 -15.11 -12.78 -3.91
CA VAL A 167 -15.73 -13.13 -2.62
C VAL A 167 -16.32 -14.55 -2.67
N LYS A 168 -16.99 -14.94 -3.77
CA LYS A 168 -17.51 -16.30 -3.97
C LYS A 168 -16.39 -17.36 -4.03
N LYS A 169 -15.22 -17.00 -4.54
CA LYS A 169 -14.02 -17.87 -4.52
C LYS A 169 -13.37 -17.98 -3.14
N GLY A 170 -13.86 -17.27 -2.13
CA GLY A 170 -13.29 -17.27 -0.78
C GLY A 170 -12.09 -16.35 -0.60
N ILE A 171 -11.83 -15.43 -1.54
CA ILE A 171 -10.81 -14.41 -1.37
C ILE A 171 -11.27 -13.41 -0.30
N PRO A 172 -10.42 -13.06 0.69
CA PRO A 172 -10.77 -12.17 1.78
C PRO A 172 -10.77 -10.69 1.33
N VAL A 173 -11.66 -10.36 0.37
CA VAL A 173 -11.81 -8.99 -0.13
C VAL A 173 -12.39 -8.12 0.98
N LYS A 174 -11.58 -7.22 1.49
CA LYS A 174 -11.96 -6.28 2.54
C LYS A 174 -12.40 -4.94 1.98
N TYR A 175 -11.70 -4.47 0.93
CA TYR A 175 -11.89 -3.13 0.38
C TYR A 175 -12.02 -3.15 -1.14
N LEU A 176 -12.86 -2.24 -1.65
CA LEU A 176 -12.91 -1.84 -3.05
C LEU A 176 -12.61 -0.35 -3.15
N SER A 177 -11.54 -0.01 -3.88
CA SER A 177 -11.15 1.37 -4.22
C SER A 177 -11.43 1.65 -5.69
N PRO A 178 -12.55 2.33 -6.03
CA PRO A 178 -13.00 2.46 -7.42
C PRO A 178 -12.29 3.56 -8.21
N ILE A 179 -11.47 4.39 -7.59
CA ILE A 179 -10.78 5.52 -8.23
C ILE A 179 -9.36 5.61 -7.68
N ASN A 180 -8.37 5.66 -8.57
CA ASN A 180 -6.98 5.90 -8.24
C ASN A 180 -6.53 7.27 -8.77
N GLU A 181 -5.88 8.07 -7.94
CA GLU A 181 -5.25 9.37 -8.23
C GLU A 181 -6.06 10.28 -9.18
N PRO A 182 -7.29 10.66 -8.81
CA PRO A 182 -8.25 11.32 -9.70
C PRO A 182 -7.79 12.69 -10.24
N ILE A 183 -6.80 13.30 -9.60
CA ILE A 183 -6.28 14.63 -9.99
C ILE A 183 -5.33 14.57 -11.19
N TRP A 184 -4.72 13.41 -11.46
CA TRP A 184 -3.73 13.29 -12.52
C TRP A 184 -4.34 13.36 -13.92
N LEU A 185 -3.51 13.79 -14.86
CA LEU A 185 -3.90 13.93 -16.26
C LEU A 185 -3.94 12.59 -17.01
N TRP A 186 -3.17 11.60 -16.55
CA TRP A 186 -3.11 10.24 -17.10
C TRP A 186 -2.95 10.19 -18.62
N LEU A 187 -1.99 10.96 -19.17
CA LEU A 187 -1.77 11.13 -20.62
C LEU A 187 -1.08 9.93 -21.29
N GLY A 188 -1.24 8.72 -20.78
CA GLY A 188 -0.60 7.50 -21.23
C GLY A 188 0.42 6.97 -20.22
N GLY A 189 1.19 5.97 -20.62
CA GLY A 189 2.19 5.31 -19.76
C GLY A 189 1.62 4.23 -18.85
N GLN A 190 0.35 4.30 -18.49
CA GLN A 190 -0.45 3.31 -17.74
C GLN A 190 -1.94 3.61 -17.86
N GLU A 191 -2.79 2.69 -17.40
CA GLU A 191 -4.21 2.97 -17.21
C GLU A 191 -4.42 4.06 -16.16
N GLY A 192 -5.42 4.91 -16.37
CA GLY A 192 -5.79 5.95 -15.42
C GLY A 192 -6.96 6.82 -15.92
N CYS A 193 -7.71 7.40 -15.00
CA CYS A 193 -8.87 8.21 -15.33
C CYS A 193 -8.91 9.47 -14.44
N HIS A 194 -8.99 10.63 -15.09
CA HIS A 194 -9.16 11.88 -14.37
C HIS A 194 -10.63 12.05 -13.94
N TYR A 195 -10.82 12.51 -12.71
CA TYR A 195 -12.12 12.89 -12.15
C TYR A 195 -12.00 14.23 -11.43
N SER A 196 -12.97 15.13 -11.66
CA SER A 196 -13.14 16.28 -10.76
C SER A 196 -13.60 15.84 -9.37
N PRO A 197 -13.39 16.64 -8.32
CA PRO A 197 -13.87 16.29 -6.97
C PRO A 197 -15.35 15.96 -6.90
N CYS A 198 -16.16 16.71 -7.67
CA CYS A 198 -17.61 16.47 -7.72
C CYS A 198 -17.96 15.14 -8.38
N SER A 199 -17.29 14.81 -9.48
CA SER A 199 -17.51 13.56 -10.22
C SER A 199 -17.04 12.35 -9.41
N ALA A 200 -15.89 12.42 -8.78
CA ALA A 200 -15.40 11.38 -7.89
C ALA A 200 -16.42 11.06 -6.77
N GLY A 201 -16.93 12.09 -6.09
CA GLY A 201 -17.97 11.90 -5.07
C GLY A 201 -19.26 11.27 -5.60
N LYS A 202 -19.67 11.60 -6.83
CA LYS A 202 -20.85 11.00 -7.49
C LYS A 202 -20.60 9.52 -7.85
N VAL A 203 -19.41 9.18 -8.32
CA VAL A 203 -19.03 7.79 -8.60
C VAL A 203 -19.12 6.98 -7.31
N PHE A 204 -18.50 7.42 -6.22
CA PHE A 204 -18.59 6.72 -4.93
C PHE A 204 -20.02 6.58 -4.42
N LYS A 205 -20.86 7.62 -4.64
CA LYS A 205 -22.29 7.51 -4.31
C LYS A 205 -22.96 6.36 -5.06
N VAL A 206 -22.71 6.25 -6.38
CA VAL A 206 -23.27 5.17 -7.20
C VAL A 206 -22.74 3.80 -6.75
N PHE A 207 -21.45 3.67 -6.45
CA PHE A 207 -20.90 2.44 -5.91
C PHE A 207 -21.57 2.05 -4.58
N ALA A 208 -21.74 2.98 -3.65
CA ALA A 208 -22.41 2.70 -2.37
C ALA A 208 -23.86 2.28 -2.56
N ASP A 209 -24.59 2.92 -3.50
CA ASP A 209 -25.98 2.56 -3.84
C ASP A 209 -26.08 1.16 -4.46
N GLU A 210 -25.19 0.81 -5.41
CA GLU A 210 -25.17 -0.50 -6.05
C GLU A 210 -24.74 -1.60 -5.09
N MET A 211 -23.75 -1.35 -4.23
CA MET A 211 -23.33 -2.30 -3.18
C MET A 211 -24.46 -2.62 -2.20
N SER A 212 -25.32 -1.64 -1.88
CA SER A 212 -26.44 -1.87 -0.95
C SER A 212 -27.46 -2.88 -1.46
N LYS A 213 -27.47 -3.15 -2.76
CA LYS A 213 -28.35 -4.12 -3.43
C LYS A 213 -27.74 -5.55 -3.47
N ARG A 214 -26.52 -5.73 -2.95
CA ARG A 214 -25.72 -6.94 -3.07
C ARG A 214 -25.37 -7.52 -1.70
N PRO A 215 -26.19 -8.42 -1.15
CA PRO A 215 -25.95 -8.97 0.21
C PRO A 215 -24.58 -9.63 0.39
N LEU A 216 -24.03 -10.23 -0.67
CA LEU A 216 -22.71 -10.87 -0.64
C LEU A 216 -21.58 -9.88 -0.34
N LEU A 217 -21.78 -8.59 -0.62
CA LEU A 217 -20.80 -7.53 -0.40
C LEU A 217 -21.04 -6.75 0.90
N ASN A 218 -21.83 -7.27 1.85
CA ASN A 218 -22.12 -6.55 3.09
C ASN A 218 -20.85 -6.25 3.91
N ASP A 219 -19.90 -7.16 3.92
CA ASP A 219 -18.64 -7.03 4.68
C ASP A 219 -17.54 -6.31 3.90
N VAL A 220 -17.71 -6.10 2.59
CA VAL A 220 -16.80 -5.29 1.77
C VAL A 220 -17.06 -3.82 2.00
N LYS A 221 -16.00 -3.04 2.23
CA LYS A 221 -16.06 -1.59 2.40
C LYS A 221 -15.54 -0.88 1.15
N LEU A 222 -16.00 0.36 0.96
CA LEU A 222 -15.30 1.26 0.05
C LEU A 222 -14.09 1.85 0.75
N SER A 223 -13.00 2.03 0.04
CA SER A 223 -11.84 2.81 0.47
C SER A 223 -11.49 3.82 -0.62
N GLY A 224 -10.76 4.83 -0.28
CA GLY A 224 -10.35 5.82 -1.27
C GLY A 224 -10.51 7.26 -0.77
N LEU A 225 -10.05 8.22 -1.54
CA LEU A 225 -9.94 8.30 -3.02
C LEU A 225 -8.59 7.92 -3.65
N GLU A 226 -7.66 7.35 -2.94
CA GLU A 226 -6.31 7.14 -3.48
C GLU A 226 -5.73 8.46 -3.99
N SER A 227 -5.74 9.50 -3.16
CA SER A 227 -5.29 10.84 -3.58
C SER A 227 -3.78 10.84 -3.77
N ALA A 228 -3.30 11.26 -4.93
CA ALA A 228 -1.88 11.31 -5.28
C ALA A 228 -1.03 12.16 -4.32
N ASP A 229 -1.64 13.13 -3.65
CA ASP A 229 -0.93 14.07 -2.79
C ASP A 229 -1.83 14.62 -1.68
N VAL A 230 -1.37 14.59 -0.45
CA VAL A 230 -2.08 15.16 0.70
C VAL A 230 -2.10 16.70 0.74
N ARG A 231 -1.34 17.39 -0.12
CA ARG A 231 -1.25 18.87 -0.16
C ARG A 231 -2.41 19.51 -0.91
N TRP A 232 -2.68 19.04 -2.14
CA TRP A 232 -3.53 19.72 -3.10
C TRP A 232 -4.87 19.01 -3.26
N PHE A 233 -5.94 19.81 -3.32
CA PHE A 233 -7.29 19.35 -3.60
C PHE A 233 -7.82 18.21 -2.72
N ASN A 234 -6.97 17.53 -1.92
CA ASN A 234 -7.36 16.38 -1.11
C ASN A 234 -8.56 16.69 -0.20
N LYS A 235 -8.58 17.87 0.44
CA LYS A 235 -9.74 18.33 1.23
C LYS A 235 -10.99 18.49 0.39
N SER A 236 -10.88 18.93 -0.87
CA SER A 236 -12.00 19.07 -1.78
C SER A 236 -12.55 17.71 -2.19
N TYR A 237 -11.68 16.77 -2.54
CA TYR A 237 -12.08 15.39 -2.84
C TYR A 237 -12.73 14.72 -1.63
N THR A 238 -12.13 14.80 -0.45
CA THR A 238 -12.68 14.22 0.79
C THR A 238 -14.07 14.80 1.13
N ARG A 239 -14.26 16.12 1.02
CA ARG A 239 -15.58 16.75 1.25
C ARG A 239 -16.63 16.25 0.25
N ASN A 240 -16.27 16.15 -1.03
CA ASN A 240 -17.19 15.68 -2.07
C ASN A 240 -17.56 14.22 -1.91
N LEU A 241 -16.64 13.40 -1.41
CA LEU A 241 -16.86 12.01 -1.08
C LEU A 241 -17.79 11.88 0.13
N LEU A 242 -17.42 12.49 1.24
CA LEU A 242 -18.10 12.33 2.53
C LEU A 242 -19.38 13.17 2.68
N LYS A 243 -19.79 13.97 1.70
CA LYS A 243 -21.09 14.66 1.74
C LYS A 243 -22.27 13.69 1.61
N TYR A 244 -22.10 12.52 0.99
CA TYR A 244 -23.15 11.55 0.79
C TYR A 244 -23.29 10.59 1.99
N VAL A 245 -24.50 10.46 2.52
CA VAL A 245 -24.78 9.62 3.70
C VAL A 245 -24.51 8.14 3.43
N ASN A 246 -24.92 7.63 2.26
CA ASN A 246 -24.71 6.24 1.84
C ASN A 246 -23.23 5.91 1.71
N VAL A 247 -22.40 6.84 1.22
CA VAL A 247 -20.94 6.68 1.16
C VAL A 247 -20.36 6.60 2.58
N ARG A 248 -20.73 7.54 3.49
CA ARG A 248 -20.25 7.49 4.88
C ARG A 248 -20.57 6.19 5.62
N LYS A 249 -21.65 5.51 5.24
CA LYS A 249 -22.02 4.19 5.81
C LYS A 249 -21.18 3.03 5.26
N ARG A 250 -20.59 3.20 4.09
CA ARG A 250 -19.85 2.15 3.39
C ARG A 250 -18.34 2.37 3.37
N ILE A 251 -17.89 3.61 3.52
CA ILE A 251 -16.46 3.92 3.51
C ILE A 251 -15.86 3.66 4.89
N ASP A 252 -14.65 3.12 4.91
CA ASP A 252 -13.91 2.83 6.12
C ASP A 252 -12.78 3.85 6.33
N SER A 253 -12.08 4.19 5.26
CA SER A 253 -10.92 5.08 5.28
C SER A 253 -10.89 6.07 4.12
N ILE A 254 -10.17 7.15 4.34
CA ILE A 254 -9.65 7.99 3.27
C ILE A 254 -8.24 7.51 2.97
N ASP A 255 -8.06 7.03 1.74
CA ASP A 255 -6.79 6.53 1.27
C ASP A 255 -6.02 7.64 0.56
N VAL A 256 -4.74 7.76 0.86
CA VAL A 256 -3.88 8.81 0.34
C VAL A 256 -2.54 8.25 -0.13
N HIS A 257 -1.97 8.92 -1.13
CA HIS A 257 -0.58 8.77 -1.54
C HIS A 257 0.20 10.03 -1.16
N SER A 258 1.50 9.96 -1.02
CA SER A 258 2.31 11.13 -0.65
C SER A 258 3.62 11.23 -1.43
N TYR A 259 3.57 10.87 -2.69
CA TYR A 259 4.73 10.88 -3.60
C TYR A 259 5.44 12.26 -3.68
N PHE A 260 4.67 13.33 -3.78
CA PHE A 260 5.21 14.70 -3.90
C PHE A 260 5.70 15.28 -2.58
N LEU A 261 5.49 14.59 -1.47
CA LEU A 261 6.06 14.91 -0.18
C LEU A 261 7.33 14.11 0.12
N ASN A 262 7.92 13.47 -0.88
CA ASN A 262 9.20 12.81 -0.74
C ASN A 262 10.25 13.85 -0.30
N PRO A 263 11.06 13.60 0.76
CA PRO A 263 12.05 14.55 1.27
C PRO A 263 13.10 14.97 0.22
N VAL A 264 13.30 14.18 -0.82
CA VAL A 264 14.28 14.45 -1.89
C VAL A 264 13.78 15.47 -2.93
N SER A 265 12.46 15.70 -3.04
CA SER A 265 11.92 16.40 -4.21
C SER A 265 11.67 17.90 -4.04
N ILE A 266 11.46 18.43 -2.83
CA ILE A 266 11.20 19.87 -2.62
C ILE A 266 11.68 20.34 -1.24
N PRO A 267 12.92 20.83 -1.10
CA PRO A 267 13.50 21.20 0.21
C PRO A 267 12.76 22.30 0.98
N CYS A 268 11.98 23.15 0.30
CA CYS A 268 11.30 24.29 0.91
C CYS A 268 9.92 23.98 1.50
N PHE A 269 9.41 22.74 1.35
CA PHE A 269 8.10 22.35 1.88
C PHE A 269 8.25 21.24 2.93
N SER A 270 7.97 21.55 4.19
CA SER A 270 7.97 20.55 5.26
C SER A 270 6.83 19.54 5.07
N ARG A 271 7.18 18.31 4.75
CA ARG A 271 6.24 17.17 4.66
C ARG A 271 5.43 17.05 5.96
N VAL A 272 6.10 17.07 7.11
CA VAL A 272 5.49 16.98 8.44
C VAL A 272 4.44 18.08 8.67
N ALA A 273 4.70 19.31 8.21
CA ALA A 273 3.75 20.42 8.35
C ALA A 273 2.46 20.17 7.55
N TYR A 274 2.58 19.60 6.33
CA TYR A 274 1.39 19.24 5.53
C TYR A 274 0.59 18.09 6.14
N LEU A 275 1.27 17.04 6.60
CA LEU A 275 0.62 15.91 7.28
C LEU A 275 -0.12 16.38 8.54
N LYS A 276 0.51 17.18 9.40
CA LYS A 276 -0.12 17.77 10.60
C LYS A 276 -1.35 18.62 10.25
N ARG A 277 -1.25 19.45 9.20
CA ARG A 277 -2.36 20.29 8.75
C ARG A 277 -3.54 19.47 8.23
N TYR A 278 -3.26 18.39 7.49
CA TYR A 278 -4.30 17.52 6.98
C TYR A 278 -4.96 16.71 8.10
N ARG A 279 -4.17 16.11 9.00
CA ARG A 279 -4.69 15.39 10.17
C ARG A 279 -5.58 16.28 11.04
N LYS A 280 -5.10 17.47 11.40
CA LYS A 280 -5.88 18.45 12.19
C LYS A 280 -7.21 18.82 11.50
N TRP A 281 -7.21 18.92 10.18
CA TRP A 281 -8.43 19.21 9.43
C TRP A 281 -9.38 18.02 9.45
N LEU A 282 -8.90 16.79 9.31
CA LEU A 282 -9.71 15.57 9.41
C LEU A 282 -10.30 15.43 10.80
N ASP A 283 -9.52 15.56 11.85
CA ASP A 283 -9.98 15.47 13.25
C ASP A 283 -11.11 16.45 13.55
N LYS A 284 -11.03 17.65 12.99
CA LYS A 284 -12.07 18.67 13.15
C LYS A 284 -13.37 18.34 12.40
N ASN A 285 -13.27 17.79 11.19
CA ASN A 285 -14.42 17.68 10.27
C ASN A 285 -14.97 16.26 10.18
N TYR A 286 -14.12 15.23 10.37
CA TYR A 286 -14.43 13.83 10.18
C TYR A 286 -13.66 12.95 11.19
N PRO A 287 -13.91 13.11 12.51
CA PRO A 287 -13.09 12.50 13.57
C PRO A 287 -13.11 10.97 13.58
N ASN A 288 -14.14 10.35 12.97
CA ASN A 288 -14.34 8.90 12.96
C ASN A 288 -13.94 8.25 11.63
N VAL A 289 -13.19 8.97 10.77
CA VAL A 289 -12.73 8.44 9.49
C VAL A 289 -11.24 8.17 9.59
N ASP A 290 -10.87 6.92 9.36
CA ASP A 290 -9.48 6.51 9.33
C ASP A 290 -8.77 7.03 8.06
N VAL A 291 -7.45 7.02 8.10
CA VAL A 291 -6.59 7.35 6.95
C VAL A 291 -5.64 6.18 6.71
N LYS A 292 -5.50 5.77 5.46
CA LYS A 292 -4.52 4.78 5.04
C LYS A 292 -3.53 5.42 4.07
N MET A 293 -2.26 5.10 4.22
CA MET A 293 -1.26 5.33 3.19
C MET A 293 -1.28 4.12 2.27
N SER A 294 -2.09 4.20 1.23
CA SER A 294 -2.41 3.07 0.36
C SER A 294 -1.38 2.85 -0.75
N GLU A 295 -0.48 3.84 -0.96
CA GLU A 295 0.53 3.73 -2.01
C GLU A 295 1.68 4.71 -1.81
N TRP A 296 2.89 4.18 -1.72
CA TRP A 296 4.12 4.97 -1.74
C TRP A 296 5.31 4.12 -2.22
N CYS A 297 6.22 4.73 -2.98
CA CYS A 297 7.56 4.21 -3.25
C CYS A 297 8.59 5.35 -3.30
N HIS A 298 9.86 5.00 -3.30
CA HIS A 298 10.93 5.97 -3.49
C HIS A 298 11.02 6.35 -4.97
N MET A 299 10.53 7.55 -5.31
CA MET A 299 10.46 8.08 -6.67
C MET A 299 11.82 8.55 -7.17
N GLN A 300 12.70 7.61 -7.53
CA GLN A 300 14.05 7.88 -8.04
C GLN A 300 14.43 6.91 -9.16
N SER A 301 15.08 7.41 -10.20
CA SER A 301 15.67 6.58 -11.26
C SER A 301 16.87 5.78 -10.73
N GLY A 302 17.10 4.63 -11.34
CA GLY A 302 18.14 3.68 -10.93
C GLY A 302 17.64 2.71 -9.85
N ARG A 303 18.02 1.45 -9.95
CA ARG A 303 17.77 0.48 -8.87
C ARG A 303 18.64 0.81 -7.67
N ASN A 304 18.08 0.72 -6.48
CA ASN A 304 18.83 0.88 -5.24
C ASN A 304 18.57 -0.32 -4.33
N TYR A 305 19.61 -1.01 -3.95
CA TYR A 305 19.56 -2.19 -3.06
C TYR A 305 19.97 -1.86 -1.62
N GLY A 306 20.49 -0.65 -1.38
CA GLY A 306 21.17 -0.25 -0.16
C GLY A 306 20.27 0.31 0.95
N MET A 307 20.91 0.64 2.07
CA MET A 307 20.26 1.17 3.26
C MET A 307 19.79 2.61 3.11
N ASP A 308 20.40 3.42 2.26
CA ASP A 308 20.01 4.80 2.00
C ASP A 308 18.54 4.92 1.54
N SER A 309 18.14 4.12 0.53
CA SER A 309 16.75 4.05 0.08
C SER A 309 15.82 3.42 1.14
N ALA A 310 16.30 2.42 1.89
CA ALA A 310 15.53 1.80 2.96
C ALA A 310 15.26 2.77 4.12
N LEU A 311 16.22 3.61 4.48
CA LEU A 311 16.06 4.62 5.52
C LEU A 311 15.13 5.76 5.08
N ILE A 312 15.19 6.19 3.81
CA ILE A 312 14.20 7.13 3.26
C ILE A 312 12.79 6.57 3.46
N MET A 313 12.55 5.32 3.04
CA MET A 313 11.25 4.66 3.21
C MET A 313 10.85 4.55 4.69
N ALA A 314 11.75 4.10 5.56
CA ALA A 314 11.46 3.96 6.99
C ALA A 314 11.11 5.30 7.66
N ASN A 315 11.77 6.38 7.26
CA ASN A 315 11.46 7.74 7.71
C ASN A 315 10.08 8.21 7.23
N ILE A 316 9.69 7.89 5.99
CA ILE A 316 8.35 8.15 5.47
C ILE A 316 7.28 7.36 6.25
N MET A 317 7.51 6.06 6.48
CA MET A 317 6.63 5.24 7.33
C MET A 317 6.47 5.85 8.71
N TYR A 318 7.57 6.26 9.33
CA TYR A 318 7.53 6.92 10.64
C TYR A 318 6.65 8.17 10.64
N GLU A 319 6.80 9.05 9.65
CA GLU A 319 6.02 10.28 9.58
C GLU A 319 4.54 10.03 9.28
N ASP A 320 4.22 9.10 8.38
CA ASP A 320 2.84 8.73 8.08
C ASP A 320 2.14 8.13 9.30
N ILE A 321 2.81 7.22 10.00
CA ILE A 321 2.25 6.54 11.18
C ILE A 321 2.17 7.48 12.39
N SER A 322 3.21 8.31 12.64
CA SER A 322 3.26 9.14 13.85
C SER A 322 2.52 10.47 13.72
N VAL A 323 2.49 11.06 12.52
CA VAL A 323 1.98 12.42 12.29
C VAL A 323 0.61 12.40 11.63
N LEU A 324 0.42 11.62 10.56
CA LEU A 324 -0.86 11.50 9.89
C LEU A 324 -1.80 10.51 10.61
N ASN A 325 -1.26 9.68 11.50
CA ASN A 325 -1.96 8.61 12.21
C ASN A 325 -2.62 7.60 11.26
N VAL A 326 -1.89 7.19 10.20
CA VAL A 326 -2.41 6.18 9.28
C VAL A 326 -2.60 4.84 9.98
N THR A 327 -3.69 4.15 9.65
CA THR A 327 -4.01 2.82 10.22
C THR A 327 -3.41 1.67 9.42
N SER A 328 -3.02 1.90 8.17
CA SER A 328 -2.32 0.94 7.30
C SER A 328 -1.31 1.66 6.40
N TRP A 329 -0.26 0.95 5.98
CA TRP A 329 0.73 1.48 5.06
C TRP A 329 1.06 0.45 3.97
N GLN A 330 1.01 0.85 2.68
CA GLN A 330 1.16 -0.06 1.55
C GLN A 330 2.22 0.46 0.57
N HIS A 331 3.08 -0.44 0.12
CA HIS A 331 4.16 -0.14 -0.81
C HIS A 331 3.70 -0.26 -2.27
N TRP A 332 4.19 0.61 -3.13
CA TRP A 332 4.08 0.55 -4.57
C TRP A 332 5.46 0.37 -5.21
N VAL A 333 5.77 -0.71 -5.89
CA VAL A 333 5.10 -2.01 -6.03
C VAL A 333 5.88 -3.06 -5.23
N ALA A 334 5.27 -4.23 -4.92
CA ALA A 334 6.00 -5.28 -4.20
C ALA A 334 7.22 -5.75 -4.99
N VAL A 335 7.06 -5.95 -6.30
CA VAL A 335 8.08 -6.45 -7.22
C VAL A 335 8.19 -5.53 -8.42
N ALA A 336 9.41 -5.20 -8.86
CA ALA A 336 9.65 -4.31 -10.00
C ALA A 336 10.68 -4.90 -10.96
N GLU A 337 10.49 -4.64 -12.26
CA GLU A 337 11.42 -5.01 -13.34
C GLU A 337 12.26 -3.83 -13.82
N GLY A 338 11.79 -2.60 -13.57
CA GLY A 338 12.37 -1.37 -14.10
C GLY A 338 13.68 -0.95 -13.43
N ASP A 339 14.34 0.02 -14.06
CA ASP A 339 15.49 0.74 -13.48
C ASP A 339 15.01 1.94 -12.67
N TYR A 340 14.33 1.65 -11.55
CA TYR A 340 13.68 2.62 -10.67
C TYR A 340 13.64 2.13 -9.22
N CYS A 341 13.52 3.04 -8.22
CA CYS A 341 13.57 2.69 -6.80
C CYS A 341 12.21 2.22 -6.22
N ASP A 342 11.33 1.60 -7.00
CA ASP A 342 9.95 1.27 -6.61
C ASP A 342 9.75 -0.16 -6.07
N GLY A 343 10.66 -1.12 -6.30
CA GLY A 343 10.49 -2.50 -5.84
C GLY A 343 11.02 -2.78 -4.43
N LEU A 344 10.33 -3.60 -3.67
CA LEU A 344 10.91 -4.30 -2.51
C LEU A 344 11.81 -5.45 -2.99
N ILE A 345 11.38 -6.10 -4.06
CA ILE A 345 12.10 -7.16 -4.79
C ILE A 345 12.25 -6.70 -6.23
N TYR A 346 13.44 -6.87 -6.80
CA TYR A 346 13.64 -6.68 -8.23
C TYR A 346 13.67 -8.01 -8.95
N ILE A 347 13.12 -8.02 -10.17
CA ILE A 347 13.14 -9.17 -11.07
C ILE A 347 13.93 -8.87 -12.34
N ASN A 348 14.45 -9.94 -12.95
CA ASN A 348 15.02 -9.92 -14.28
C ASN A 348 14.15 -10.76 -15.21
N LEU A 349 13.58 -10.14 -16.24
CA LEU A 349 12.66 -10.80 -17.17
C LEU A 349 13.38 -11.80 -18.09
N ALA A 350 14.70 -11.62 -18.34
CA ALA A 350 15.44 -12.45 -19.28
C ALA A 350 15.71 -13.86 -18.74
N ASP A 351 16.13 -13.95 -17.48
CA ASP A 351 16.44 -15.22 -16.79
C ASP A 351 15.40 -15.60 -15.72
N LYS A 352 14.43 -14.73 -15.50
CA LYS A 352 13.36 -14.90 -14.52
C LYS A 352 13.88 -15.08 -13.07
N SER A 353 15.00 -14.44 -12.76
CA SER A 353 15.56 -14.38 -11.42
C SER A 353 14.95 -13.21 -10.61
N PHE A 354 15.18 -13.22 -9.31
CA PHE A 354 14.77 -12.14 -8.42
C PHE A 354 15.82 -11.85 -7.35
N GLU A 355 15.79 -10.63 -6.81
CA GLU A 355 16.69 -10.18 -5.75
C GLU A 355 15.94 -9.26 -4.77
N THR A 356 16.12 -9.50 -3.46
CA THR A 356 15.56 -8.66 -2.40
C THR A 356 16.43 -7.43 -2.15
N THR A 357 15.81 -6.34 -1.69
CA THR A 357 16.50 -5.08 -1.36
C THR A 357 16.54 -4.85 0.15
N LYS A 358 17.34 -3.86 0.60
CA LYS A 358 17.27 -3.42 2.01
C LYS A 358 15.90 -2.83 2.36
N ARG A 359 15.15 -2.27 1.38
CA ARG A 359 13.75 -1.86 1.60
C ARG A 359 12.85 -3.04 1.97
N TYR A 360 13.05 -4.20 1.36
CA TYR A 360 12.32 -5.43 1.72
C TYR A 360 12.53 -5.77 3.19
N TYR A 361 13.77 -5.84 3.64
CA TYR A 361 14.10 -6.18 5.03
C TYR A 361 13.67 -5.09 6.02
N ALA A 362 13.87 -3.82 5.69
CA ALA A 362 13.40 -2.71 6.50
C ALA A 362 11.87 -2.68 6.63
N THR A 363 11.13 -3.05 5.57
CA THR A 363 9.68 -3.26 5.66
C THR A 363 9.37 -4.37 6.66
N GLY A 364 10.13 -5.46 6.63
CA GLY A 364 10.02 -6.59 7.56
C GLY A 364 10.19 -6.19 9.03
N ASN A 365 11.05 -5.21 9.33
CA ASN A 365 11.16 -4.66 10.70
C ASN A 365 9.83 -4.12 11.23
N PHE A 366 8.94 -3.66 10.38
CA PHE A 366 7.61 -3.21 10.76
C PHE A 366 6.57 -4.33 10.61
N SER A 367 6.45 -4.90 9.41
CA SER A 367 5.33 -5.75 9.04
C SER A 367 5.30 -7.10 9.74
N LYS A 368 6.46 -7.71 9.97
CA LYS A 368 6.57 -9.02 10.61
C LYS A 368 6.22 -8.98 12.09
N TYR A 369 6.51 -7.88 12.77
CA TYR A 369 6.49 -7.80 14.23
C TYR A 369 5.36 -6.97 14.82
N ILE A 370 4.83 -5.96 14.10
CA ILE A 370 3.69 -5.17 14.57
C ILE A 370 2.41 -5.99 14.36
N PRO A 371 1.74 -6.47 15.41
CA PRO A 371 0.58 -7.32 15.23
C PRO A 371 -0.64 -6.51 14.76
N TYR A 372 -1.47 -7.13 13.93
CA TYR A 372 -2.76 -6.57 13.54
C TYR A 372 -3.59 -6.15 14.77
N GLY A 373 -4.14 -4.95 14.73
CA GLY A 373 -4.96 -4.42 15.82
C GLY A 373 -4.17 -3.90 17.01
N ALA A 374 -2.83 -3.80 16.91
CA ALA A 374 -2.02 -3.17 17.95
C ALA A 374 -2.34 -1.68 18.06
N LYS A 375 -2.38 -1.16 19.29
CA LYS A 375 -2.50 0.27 19.55
C LYS A 375 -1.12 0.91 19.44
N ARG A 376 -0.98 1.96 18.62
CA ARG A 376 0.20 2.81 18.73
C ARG A 376 0.15 3.55 20.06
N ILE A 377 1.27 3.54 20.77
CA ILE A 377 1.44 4.17 22.09
C ILE A 377 2.57 5.19 22.04
N GLU A 378 2.63 6.07 23.05
CA GLU A 378 3.70 7.05 23.12
C GLU A 378 5.04 6.40 23.45
N ALA A 379 6.06 6.72 22.66
CA ALA A 379 7.44 6.43 22.93
C ALA A 379 8.29 7.68 22.64
N VAL A 380 9.14 8.05 23.56
CA VAL A 380 10.07 9.17 23.45
C VAL A 380 11.44 8.75 23.97
N ALA A 381 12.49 9.33 23.42
CA ALA A 381 13.85 9.21 23.93
C ALA A 381 14.32 10.55 24.51
N ASP A 382 15.33 10.50 25.34
CA ASP A 382 16.02 11.69 25.87
C ASP A 382 16.97 12.35 24.84
N ASP A 383 17.05 11.78 23.63
CA ASP A 383 17.80 12.32 22.49
C ASP A 383 16.95 12.19 21.21
N GLU A 384 16.82 13.27 20.44
CA GLU A 384 16.01 13.32 19.21
C GLU A 384 16.71 12.71 17.98
N ALA A 385 17.94 12.19 18.12
CA ALA A 385 18.69 11.58 17.03
C ALA A 385 18.05 10.30 16.48
N LEU A 386 17.23 9.63 17.31
CA LEU A 386 16.49 8.41 16.91
C LEU A 386 15.01 8.69 16.74
N LYS A 387 14.40 8.02 15.74
CA LYS A 387 12.95 8.02 15.57
C LYS A 387 12.36 6.74 16.16
N LEU A 388 11.34 6.91 17.01
CA LEU A 388 10.73 5.82 17.76
C LEU A 388 9.24 5.68 17.42
N LEU A 389 8.80 4.43 17.17
CA LEU A 389 7.38 4.07 17.11
C LEU A 389 7.15 2.89 18.06
N ALA A 390 6.19 3.01 18.96
CA ALA A 390 5.83 1.91 19.83
C ALA A 390 4.38 1.46 19.63
N PHE A 391 4.19 0.16 19.71
CA PHE A 391 2.89 -0.50 19.59
C PHE A 391 2.70 -1.47 20.75
N ALA A 392 1.47 -1.57 21.25
CA ALA A 392 1.13 -2.51 22.31
C ALA A 392 -0.10 -3.35 21.94
N LYS A 393 -0.01 -4.66 22.22
CA LYS A 393 -1.10 -5.61 22.14
C LYS A 393 -0.81 -6.80 23.05
N ASP A 394 -1.82 -7.27 23.79
CA ASP A 394 -1.77 -8.48 24.62
C ASP A 394 -0.51 -8.55 25.53
N ASN A 395 -0.26 -7.47 26.26
CA ASN A 395 0.90 -7.26 27.15
C ASN A 395 2.28 -7.22 26.46
N LYS A 396 2.34 -7.39 25.15
CA LYS A 396 3.58 -7.26 24.36
C LYS A 396 3.75 -5.82 23.88
N THR A 397 5.00 -5.37 23.86
CA THR A 397 5.40 -4.09 23.31
C THR A 397 6.33 -4.33 22.14
N VAL A 398 6.06 -3.68 21.02
CA VAL A 398 6.95 -3.63 19.85
C VAL A 398 7.42 -2.19 19.70
N LEU A 399 8.72 -1.99 19.75
CA LEU A 399 9.39 -0.69 19.57
C LEU A 399 10.21 -0.74 18.28
N ILE A 400 9.88 0.10 17.33
CA ILE A 400 10.70 0.36 16.15
C ILE A 400 11.64 1.52 16.46
N VAL A 401 12.93 1.33 16.17
CA VAL A 401 13.98 2.33 16.32
C VAL A 401 14.67 2.54 14.99
N ILE A 402 14.57 3.74 14.44
CA ILE A 402 15.28 4.13 13.21
C ILE A 402 16.47 5.00 13.60
N ASN A 403 17.67 4.53 13.28
CA ASN A 403 18.91 5.26 13.42
C ASN A 403 19.42 5.67 12.03
N ASP A 404 19.17 6.92 11.67
CA ASP A 404 19.65 7.51 10.41
C ASP A 404 20.96 8.32 10.60
N THR A 405 21.62 8.18 11.75
CA THR A 405 22.93 8.80 12.02
C THR A 405 24.07 7.88 11.58
N ASP A 406 25.28 8.45 11.51
CA ASP A 406 26.49 7.69 11.17
C ASP A 406 27.14 7.01 12.39
N ASP A 407 26.54 7.15 13.57
CA ASP A 407 27.04 6.58 14.83
C ASP A 407 26.16 5.47 15.36
N GLU A 408 26.79 4.43 15.93
CA GLU A 408 26.09 3.46 16.80
C GLU A 408 25.53 4.21 18.03
N LYS A 409 24.30 3.91 18.40
CA LYS A 409 23.66 4.43 19.62
C LYS A 409 23.33 3.28 20.55
N THR A 410 23.18 3.56 21.85
CA THR A 410 22.67 2.59 22.82
C THR A 410 21.35 3.13 23.38
N VAL A 411 20.29 2.33 23.30
CA VAL A 411 18.99 2.64 23.91
C VAL A 411 18.74 1.73 25.10
N THR A 412 18.30 2.29 26.21
CA THR A 412 17.85 1.53 27.39
C THR A 412 16.33 1.42 27.34
N VAL A 413 15.81 0.20 27.17
CA VAL A 413 14.37 -0.05 27.13
C VAL A 413 13.83 -0.39 28.52
N PRO A 414 12.54 -0.05 28.84
CA PRO A 414 11.95 -0.32 30.15
C PRO A 414 11.54 -1.78 30.33
N ALA A 415 12.42 -2.73 30.00
CA ALA A 415 12.18 -4.16 30.07
C ALA A 415 13.03 -4.76 31.21
N ILE A 416 12.45 -4.89 32.40
CA ILE A 416 13.14 -5.43 33.59
C ILE A 416 12.93 -6.93 33.63
N ASN A 417 14.02 -7.71 33.60
CA ASN A 417 14.05 -9.17 33.76
C ASN A 417 13.25 -9.99 32.72
N SER A 418 12.92 -9.43 31.57
CA SER A 418 12.26 -10.13 30.46
C SER A 418 13.22 -10.47 29.34
N GLU A 419 12.92 -11.52 28.59
CA GLU A 419 13.62 -11.81 27.35
C GLU A 419 13.20 -10.76 26.29
N ILE A 420 14.19 -10.11 25.68
CA ILE A 420 14.03 -9.11 24.64
C ILE A 420 14.48 -9.74 23.33
N THR A 421 13.66 -9.67 22.31
CA THR A 421 14.05 -10.01 20.94
C THR A 421 14.33 -8.73 20.16
N VAL A 422 15.47 -8.69 19.48
CA VAL A 422 15.89 -7.56 18.62
C VAL A 422 16.08 -8.06 17.21
N ALA A 423 15.39 -7.47 16.24
CA ALA A 423 15.58 -7.72 14.83
C ALA A 423 16.20 -6.47 14.17
N THR A 424 17.32 -6.64 13.48
CA THR A 424 18.12 -5.54 12.91
C THR A 424 18.24 -5.67 11.39
N THR A 425 18.00 -4.54 10.70
CA THR A 425 18.36 -4.35 9.30
C THR A 425 19.33 -3.19 9.19
N ASP A 426 20.53 -3.46 8.68
CA ASP A 426 21.58 -2.49 8.38
C ASP A 426 22.35 -2.93 7.12
N LYS A 427 23.53 -2.36 6.84
CA LYS A 427 24.32 -2.75 5.66
C LYS A 427 24.69 -4.24 5.64
N ASP A 428 24.95 -4.83 6.80
CA ASP A 428 25.46 -6.20 6.97
C ASP A 428 24.36 -7.19 7.38
N ASN A 429 23.28 -6.71 8.01
CA ASN A 429 22.20 -7.53 8.54
C ASN A 429 20.90 -7.38 7.74
N ASN A 430 20.22 -8.49 7.52
CA ASN A 430 18.97 -8.61 6.80
C ASN A 430 17.88 -9.15 7.75
N LEU A 431 17.28 -8.26 8.57
CA LEU A 431 16.29 -8.64 9.57
C LEU A 431 16.84 -9.69 10.57
N ALA A 432 18.11 -9.56 10.93
CA ALA A 432 18.80 -10.52 11.79
C ALA A 432 18.28 -10.45 13.23
N GLU A 433 17.74 -11.57 13.71
CA GLU A 433 17.18 -11.69 15.06
C GLU A 433 18.24 -12.11 16.07
N ARG A 434 18.20 -11.49 17.25
CA ARG A 434 18.94 -11.93 18.45
C ARG A 434 18.08 -11.77 19.70
N LYS A 435 18.33 -12.59 20.69
CA LYS A 435 17.71 -12.54 22.02
C LYS A 435 18.69 -12.04 23.06
N THR A 436 18.20 -11.26 24.02
CA THR A 436 18.99 -10.73 25.13
C THR A 436 18.13 -10.52 26.37
N LYS A 437 18.78 -10.45 27.54
CA LYS A 437 18.14 -9.96 28.79
C LYS A 437 18.69 -8.61 29.22
N ASN A 438 19.66 -8.08 28.44
CA ASN A 438 20.19 -6.74 28.71
C ASN A 438 19.21 -5.70 28.17
N ALA A 439 18.82 -4.76 29.03
CA ALA A 439 17.94 -3.63 28.66
C ALA A 439 18.67 -2.59 27.79
N ASP A 440 20.00 -2.59 27.81
CA ASP A 440 20.84 -1.71 26.98
C ASP A 440 21.05 -2.36 25.61
N ILE A 441 20.36 -1.84 24.61
CA ILE A 441 20.35 -2.37 23.24
C ILE A 441 21.21 -1.48 22.35
N LYS A 442 22.21 -2.06 21.73
CA LYS A 442 22.99 -1.41 20.67
C LYS A 442 22.18 -1.28 19.40
N ILE A 443 22.13 -0.09 18.83
CA ILE A 443 21.44 0.30 17.61
C ILE A 443 22.51 0.73 16.61
N PRO A 444 22.84 -0.08 15.61
CA PRO A 444 23.86 0.26 14.64
C PRO A 444 23.58 1.59 13.91
N ALA A 445 24.63 2.23 13.41
CA ALA A 445 24.51 3.34 12.46
C ALA A 445 23.69 2.94 11.23
N LYS A 446 22.96 3.86 10.64
CA LYS A 446 22.19 3.62 9.40
C LYS A 446 21.37 2.33 9.45
N SER A 447 20.49 2.18 10.45
CA SER A 447 19.76 0.93 10.68
C SER A 447 18.28 1.14 11.02
N VAL A 448 17.50 0.09 10.79
CA VAL A 448 16.12 -0.05 11.28
C VAL A 448 16.09 -1.26 12.23
N ASN A 449 15.59 -1.04 13.43
CA ASN A 449 15.57 -2.06 14.46
C ASN A 449 14.18 -2.25 15.05
N THR A 450 13.83 -3.50 15.35
CA THR A 450 12.62 -3.85 16.07
C THR A 450 12.99 -4.50 17.39
N ILE A 451 12.48 -3.96 18.48
CA ILE A 451 12.72 -4.46 19.84
C ILE A 451 11.39 -4.92 20.42
N MET A 452 11.29 -6.17 20.83
CA MET A 452 10.09 -6.79 21.36
C MET A 452 10.31 -7.25 22.80
N PHE A 453 9.39 -6.86 23.71
CA PHE A 453 9.43 -7.19 25.14
C PHE A 453 8.05 -7.15 25.80
#